data_da5be1d406a61c475be5901269f9b829
#
_entry.id   da5be1d406a61c475be5901269f9b829
#
_cell.length_a   1.000
_cell.length_b   1.000
_cell.length_c   1.000
_cell.angle_alpha   90.00
_cell.angle_beta   90.00
_cell.angle_gamma   90.00
#
_symmetry.space_group_name_H-M   'P 1'
#
loop_
_entity.id
_entity.type
_entity.pdbx_description
1 polymer ?
#
loop_
_entity_poly.entity_id
_entity_poly.type
_entity_poly.pdbx_seq_one_letter_code
_entity_poly.pdbx_strand_id
1 'polypeptide(L)'
;MSRLDWTGGGASVPILRPYAGGGDGAPRPNQLACFPLVPWSNRMAGGFSHGGQRYDIAPNREGDPFPIHGEGWQRPWTVAFQSNSQALLMLERRDGLPFSYRASLDYALRGNALVVTLEVSNTGALALPFGLGLHPWLPRSAGTTLQAAARAVWMAGADKLPSHALAIPPAWSFGRARALPDDAIDNVFEGWDGKACIAWPENGVSLAIEADAGYYIVYAPVGADFFCFEPVDHLINAHNMAGGPARHGLTLLAPGQRLRRSFRFTVS
;
A
#
# COMPACT_ATOMS: atom_id res chain seq x y z
N MET A 1 -9.98 6.19 2.17
CA MET A 1 -9.97 7.68 1.93
C MET A 1 -10.42 7.93 0.50
N SER A 2 -11.30 8.91 0.28
CA SER A 2 -11.85 9.21 -1.05
C SER A 2 -11.17 10.39 -1.76
N ARG A 3 -10.43 11.22 -1.03
CA ARG A 3 -9.77 12.43 -1.55
C ARG A 3 -8.71 12.96 -0.59
N LEU A 4 -7.66 13.57 -1.12
CA LEU A 4 -6.70 14.41 -0.41
C LEU A 4 -6.26 15.53 -1.36
N ASP A 5 -6.49 16.77 -0.98
CA ASP A 5 -6.13 17.94 -1.77
C ASP A 5 -5.22 18.89 -0.99
N TRP A 6 -4.42 19.64 -1.72
CA TRP A 6 -3.69 20.79 -1.24
C TRP A 6 -4.45 22.08 -1.57
N THR A 7 -4.61 22.95 -0.57
CA THR A 7 -5.35 24.21 -0.72
C THR A 7 -4.49 25.45 -0.39
N GLY A 8 -3.20 25.26 -0.07
CA GLY A 8 -2.31 26.36 0.36
C GLY A 8 -1.96 27.38 -0.72
N GLY A 9 -2.18 27.09 -2.01
CA GLY A 9 -1.91 27.99 -3.12
C GLY A 9 -3.13 28.76 -3.66
N GLY A 10 -4.26 28.76 -2.95
CA GLY A 10 -5.50 29.41 -3.38
C GLY A 10 -6.40 28.55 -4.28
N ALA A 11 -5.84 27.70 -5.12
CA ALA A 11 -6.56 26.68 -5.88
C ALA A 11 -6.45 25.30 -5.18
N SER A 12 -7.48 24.47 -5.29
CA SER A 12 -7.45 23.09 -4.79
C SER A 12 -6.71 22.22 -5.79
N VAL A 13 -5.59 21.60 -5.37
CA VAL A 13 -4.80 20.66 -6.19
C VAL A 13 -4.94 19.27 -5.61
N PRO A 14 -5.46 18.27 -6.38
CA PRO A 14 -5.52 16.89 -5.93
C PRO A 14 -4.10 16.32 -5.72
N ILE A 15 -3.83 15.86 -4.51
CA ILE A 15 -2.60 15.14 -4.14
C ILE A 15 -2.77 13.64 -4.33
N LEU A 16 -3.95 13.13 -3.97
CA LEU A 16 -4.36 11.77 -4.32
C LEU A 16 -5.52 11.84 -5.31
N ARG A 17 -5.59 10.86 -6.20
CA ARG A 17 -6.66 10.76 -7.21
C ARG A 17 -8.03 10.80 -6.51
N PRO A 18 -8.86 11.83 -6.76
CA PRO A 18 -10.15 11.93 -6.10
C PRO A 18 -11.11 10.83 -6.60
N TYR A 19 -11.95 10.34 -5.71
CA TYR A 19 -13.11 9.55 -6.11
C TYR A 19 -14.08 10.43 -6.90
N ALA A 20 -14.33 10.05 -8.14
CA ALA A 20 -15.13 10.87 -9.05
C ALA A 20 -16.65 10.82 -8.78
N GLY A 21 -17.11 9.90 -7.91
CA GLY A 21 -18.55 9.68 -7.69
C GLY A 21 -19.22 9.01 -8.89
N GLY A 22 -20.52 8.72 -8.81
CA GLY A 22 -21.31 8.43 -10.00
C GLY A 22 -21.87 7.01 -10.15
N GLY A 23 -22.29 6.36 -9.09
CA GLY A 23 -23.07 5.13 -9.15
C GLY A 23 -23.97 4.97 -7.95
N ASP A 24 -25.07 4.23 -8.08
CA ASP A 24 -26.08 3.97 -7.03
C ASP A 24 -25.58 2.99 -5.95
N GLY A 25 -24.28 2.72 -5.86
CA GLY A 25 -23.67 1.78 -4.93
C GLY A 25 -22.51 2.34 -4.13
N ALA A 26 -22.09 1.61 -3.08
CA ALA A 26 -20.87 1.93 -2.34
C ALA A 26 -19.64 1.92 -3.30
N PRO A 27 -18.69 2.86 -3.15
CA PRO A 27 -17.52 2.92 -3.99
C PRO A 27 -16.71 1.63 -3.89
N ARG A 28 -16.25 1.10 -5.02
CA ARG A 28 -15.28 -0.01 -5.02
C ARG A 28 -13.95 0.50 -4.48
N PRO A 29 -13.21 -0.29 -3.68
CA PRO A 29 -11.94 0.16 -3.09
C PRO A 29 -10.95 0.76 -4.09
N ASN A 30 -10.80 0.19 -5.28
CA ASN A 30 -9.92 0.67 -6.34
C ASN A 30 -10.36 2.00 -7.01
N GLN A 31 -11.54 2.51 -6.67
CA GLN A 31 -12.00 3.86 -7.05
C GLN A 31 -11.62 4.91 -6.00
N LEU A 32 -11.22 4.49 -4.80
CA LEU A 32 -10.82 5.38 -3.72
C LEU A 32 -9.41 5.94 -3.93
N ALA A 33 -9.13 7.06 -3.29
CA ALA A 33 -7.83 7.73 -3.35
C ALA A 33 -6.72 6.95 -2.62
N CYS A 34 -7.06 6.28 -1.52
CA CYS A 34 -6.14 5.44 -0.78
C CYS A 34 -6.90 4.47 0.12
N PHE A 35 -6.40 3.24 0.24
CA PHE A 35 -6.92 2.24 1.16
C PHE A 35 -5.79 1.49 1.88
N PRO A 36 -6.07 0.93 3.09
CA PRO A 36 -5.09 0.17 3.84
C PRO A 36 -4.91 -1.23 3.26
N LEU A 37 -3.70 -1.75 3.39
CA LEU A 37 -3.31 -3.12 3.04
C LEU A 37 -3.06 -3.86 4.36
N VAL A 38 -3.99 -4.75 4.74
CA VAL A 38 -3.95 -5.54 5.96
C VAL A 38 -4.80 -6.82 5.80
N PRO A 39 -4.35 -7.97 6.25
CA PRO A 39 -3.12 -8.31 6.98
C PRO A 39 -1.91 -8.60 6.07
N TRP A 40 -1.98 -8.33 4.77
CA TRP A 40 -0.86 -8.33 3.81
C TRP A 40 -1.13 -7.42 2.63
N SER A 41 -0.07 -7.08 1.89
CA SER A 41 -0.13 -6.34 0.63
C SER A 41 -0.01 -7.27 -0.57
N ASN A 42 -0.68 -6.89 -1.66
CA ASN A 42 -0.60 -7.53 -2.97
C ASN A 42 -1.00 -9.02 -2.95
N ARG A 43 -0.58 -9.80 -3.96
CA ARG A 43 -1.00 -11.20 -4.19
C ARG A 43 -0.30 -12.19 -3.28
N MET A 44 -1.03 -13.24 -2.95
CA MET A 44 -0.54 -14.44 -2.25
C MET A 44 -0.95 -15.67 -3.07
N ALA A 45 -0.03 -16.58 -3.37
CA ALA A 45 -0.26 -17.74 -4.25
C ALA A 45 -1.19 -18.78 -3.64
N GLY A 46 -2.51 -18.48 -3.58
CA GLY A 46 -3.55 -19.43 -3.14
C GLY A 46 -3.54 -19.78 -1.64
N GLY A 47 -2.78 -19.01 -0.83
CA GLY A 47 -2.59 -19.26 0.60
C GLY A 47 -1.12 -19.54 0.93
N PHE A 48 -0.83 -20.10 2.10
CA PHE A 48 0.55 -20.32 2.58
C PHE A 48 0.63 -21.49 3.56
N SER A 49 1.87 -21.98 3.81
CA SER A 49 2.15 -22.96 4.84
C SER A 49 2.93 -22.33 5.99
N HIS A 50 2.51 -22.57 7.22
CA HIS A 50 3.19 -22.05 8.41
C HIS A 50 2.97 -23.02 9.59
N GLY A 51 4.03 -23.26 10.41
CA GLY A 51 3.93 -24.14 11.56
C GLY A 51 3.52 -25.59 11.22
N GLY A 52 3.86 -26.08 10.03
CA GLY A 52 3.48 -27.42 9.56
C GLY A 52 2.04 -27.54 9.04
N GLN A 53 1.28 -26.45 9.03
CA GLN A 53 -0.10 -26.41 8.54
C GLN A 53 -0.20 -25.61 7.24
N ARG A 54 -1.03 -26.07 6.29
CA ARG A 54 -1.43 -25.34 5.08
C ARG A 54 -2.70 -24.54 5.36
N TYR A 55 -2.68 -23.28 4.93
CA TYR A 55 -3.82 -22.35 4.96
C TYR A 55 -4.17 -21.94 3.53
N ASP A 56 -5.29 -22.41 3.03
CA ASP A 56 -5.78 -22.04 1.72
C ASP A 56 -6.63 -20.77 1.84
N ILE A 57 -6.39 -19.81 0.95
CA ILE A 57 -7.10 -18.53 0.91
C ILE A 57 -7.65 -18.35 -0.50
N ALA A 58 -8.97 -18.24 -0.58
CA ALA A 58 -9.65 -18.05 -1.86
C ALA A 58 -9.37 -16.65 -2.44
N PRO A 59 -9.39 -16.49 -3.78
CA PRO A 59 -9.38 -15.19 -4.43
C PRO A 59 -10.49 -14.29 -3.90
N ASN A 60 -10.19 -13.01 -3.72
CA ASN A 60 -11.11 -12.01 -3.19
C ASN A 60 -11.41 -10.87 -4.18
N ARG A 61 -10.97 -11.02 -5.43
CA ARG A 61 -11.24 -10.08 -6.53
C ARG A 61 -11.56 -10.85 -7.80
N GLU A 62 -12.64 -10.45 -8.46
CA GLU A 62 -13.01 -11.02 -9.76
C GLU A 62 -11.89 -10.84 -10.79
N GLY A 63 -11.59 -11.90 -11.56
CA GLY A 63 -10.56 -11.91 -12.59
C GLY A 63 -9.12 -12.01 -12.08
N ASP A 64 -8.89 -12.08 -10.76
CA ASP A 64 -7.57 -12.35 -10.17
C ASP A 64 -7.53 -13.79 -9.65
N PRO A 65 -6.56 -14.62 -10.06
CA PRO A 65 -6.47 -16.00 -9.60
C PRO A 65 -6.02 -16.15 -8.15
N PHE A 66 -5.53 -15.06 -7.55
CA PHE A 66 -4.98 -15.07 -6.19
C PHE A 66 -5.71 -14.10 -5.26
N PRO A 67 -5.76 -14.39 -3.95
CA PRO A 67 -6.17 -13.42 -2.96
C PRO A 67 -5.19 -12.23 -2.95
N ILE A 68 -5.74 -11.02 -2.86
CA ILE A 68 -4.97 -9.77 -2.96
C ILE A 68 -5.30 -8.81 -1.81
N HIS A 69 -4.26 -8.18 -1.24
CA HIS A 69 -4.34 -7.09 -0.24
C HIS A 69 -5.00 -7.45 1.10
N GLY A 70 -5.14 -8.72 1.40
CA GLY A 70 -5.93 -9.16 2.55
C GLY A 70 -7.41 -8.79 2.38
N GLU A 71 -8.10 -8.55 3.48
CA GLU A 71 -9.52 -8.20 3.46
C GLU A 71 -9.80 -6.77 3.93
N GLY A 72 -8.83 -6.13 4.58
CA GLY A 72 -9.02 -4.80 5.17
C GLY A 72 -9.44 -3.72 4.18
N TRP A 73 -9.04 -3.83 2.91
CA TRP A 73 -9.41 -2.89 1.86
C TRP A 73 -10.87 -3.02 1.38
N GLN A 74 -11.52 -4.18 1.61
CA GLN A 74 -12.88 -4.48 1.14
C GLN A 74 -13.93 -4.45 2.26
N ARG A 75 -13.48 -4.46 3.52
CA ARG A 75 -14.38 -4.51 4.68
C ARG A 75 -14.79 -3.10 5.10
N PRO A 76 -16.01 -2.92 5.62
CA PRO A 76 -16.40 -1.69 6.27
C PRO A 76 -15.62 -1.48 7.58
N TRP A 77 -15.09 -0.28 7.77
CA TRP A 77 -14.44 0.15 9.00
C TRP A 77 -15.41 1.01 9.82
N THR A 78 -15.42 0.80 11.13
CA THR A 78 -16.23 1.60 12.05
C THR A 78 -15.47 2.84 12.47
N VAL A 79 -16.08 4.02 12.42
CA VAL A 79 -15.51 5.26 12.95
C VAL A 79 -15.58 5.20 14.47
N ALA A 80 -14.39 5.11 15.12
CA ALA A 80 -14.27 5.13 16.57
C ALA A 80 -14.10 6.55 17.12
N PHE A 81 -13.48 7.45 16.33
CA PHE A 81 -13.31 8.86 16.66
C PHE A 81 -13.22 9.69 15.39
N GLN A 82 -13.75 10.91 15.44
CA GLN A 82 -13.63 11.89 14.35
C GLN A 82 -13.61 13.31 14.90
N SER A 83 -12.75 14.14 14.32
CA SER A 83 -12.69 15.60 14.50
C SER A 83 -12.39 16.27 13.17
N ASN A 84 -12.18 17.59 13.17
CA ASN A 84 -11.79 18.33 11.96
C ASN A 84 -10.38 17.96 11.43
N SER A 85 -9.53 17.36 12.27
CA SER A 85 -8.14 17.06 11.92
C SER A 85 -7.70 15.63 12.19
N GLN A 86 -8.61 14.78 12.66
CA GLN A 86 -8.28 13.38 12.97
C GLN A 86 -9.50 12.46 12.76
N ALA A 87 -9.25 11.26 12.28
CA ALA A 87 -10.24 10.20 12.23
C ALA A 87 -9.58 8.86 12.59
N LEU A 88 -10.16 8.17 13.57
CA LEU A 88 -9.75 6.82 13.97
C LEU A 88 -10.82 5.83 13.50
N LEU A 89 -10.41 4.89 12.67
CA LEU A 89 -11.22 3.81 12.15
C LEU A 89 -10.78 2.48 12.74
N MET A 90 -11.74 1.60 13.00
CA MET A 90 -11.48 0.25 13.56
C MET A 90 -12.09 -0.81 12.67
N LEU A 91 -11.38 -1.91 12.52
CA LEU A 91 -11.85 -3.14 11.87
C LEU A 91 -11.57 -4.33 12.80
N GLU A 92 -12.56 -5.18 13.00
CA GLU A 92 -12.39 -6.45 13.70
C GLU A 92 -12.75 -7.60 12.78
N ARG A 93 -11.87 -8.59 12.74
CA ARG A 93 -12.01 -9.82 11.96
C ARG A 93 -11.88 -11.03 12.88
N ARG A 94 -13.01 -11.69 13.20
CA ARG A 94 -13.05 -12.83 14.13
C ARG A 94 -13.12 -14.19 13.44
N ASP A 95 -13.76 -14.23 12.25
CA ASP A 95 -14.14 -15.46 11.56
C ASP A 95 -13.23 -15.80 10.39
N GLY A 96 -12.13 -15.08 10.24
CA GLY A 96 -11.24 -15.18 9.10
C GLY A 96 -10.10 -16.13 9.33
N LEU A 97 -10.35 -17.43 9.25
CA LEU A 97 -9.22 -18.36 9.16
C LEU A 97 -8.42 -18.06 7.87
N PRO A 98 -7.07 -17.98 7.98
CA PRO A 98 -6.30 -18.17 9.21
C PRO A 98 -6.18 -16.92 10.09
N PHE A 99 -6.41 -15.73 9.54
CA PHE A 99 -6.16 -14.45 10.22
C PHE A 99 -7.39 -13.97 11.00
N SER A 100 -7.34 -14.06 12.33
CA SER A 100 -8.22 -13.30 13.21
C SER A 100 -7.46 -12.11 13.76
N TYR A 101 -7.98 -10.88 13.56
CA TYR A 101 -7.26 -9.68 13.93
C TYR A 101 -8.18 -8.50 14.23
N ARG A 102 -7.65 -7.55 14.98
CA ARG A 102 -8.18 -6.18 15.08
C ARG A 102 -7.20 -5.23 14.42
N ALA A 103 -7.69 -4.35 13.57
CA ALA A 103 -6.90 -3.30 12.96
C ALA A 103 -7.44 -1.92 13.33
N SER A 104 -6.55 -0.94 13.44
CA SER A 104 -6.90 0.48 13.56
C SER A 104 -6.19 1.30 12.49
N LEU A 105 -6.88 2.31 11.98
CA LEU A 105 -6.39 3.23 10.97
C LEU A 105 -6.65 4.65 11.45
N ASP A 106 -5.59 5.33 11.87
CA ASP A 106 -5.64 6.71 12.36
C ASP A 106 -5.12 7.66 11.28
N TYR A 107 -5.95 8.59 10.88
CA TYR A 107 -5.63 9.70 9.99
C TYR A 107 -5.52 10.99 10.80
N ALA A 108 -4.40 11.68 10.75
CA ALA A 108 -4.20 12.94 11.45
C ALA A 108 -3.59 14.02 10.54
N LEU A 109 -4.26 15.15 10.40
CA LEU A 109 -3.72 16.34 9.76
C LEU A 109 -2.80 17.09 10.73
N ARG A 110 -1.59 17.43 10.26
CA ARG A 110 -0.54 18.10 11.05
C ARG A 110 0.13 19.16 10.17
N GLY A 111 -0.39 20.39 10.19
CA GLY A 111 0.05 21.44 9.28
C GLY A 111 -0.21 21.06 7.82
N ASN A 112 0.85 21.03 7.01
CA ASN A 112 0.83 20.63 5.61
C ASN A 112 1.02 19.11 5.40
N ALA A 113 0.90 18.31 6.46
CA ALA A 113 1.07 16.86 6.39
C ALA A 113 -0.18 16.10 6.82
N LEU A 114 -0.44 14.99 6.13
CA LEU A 114 -1.29 13.90 6.59
C LEU A 114 -0.40 12.80 7.17
N VAL A 115 -0.64 12.42 8.41
CA VAL A 115 -0.02 11.25 9.04
C VAL A 115 -1.07 10.14 9.13
N VAL A 116 -0.73 8.98 8.57
CA VAL A 116 -1.57 7.78 8.64
C VAL A 116 -0.85 6.75 9.48
N THR A 117 -1.51 6.23 10.52
CA THR A 117 -0.99 5.13 11.31
C THR A 117 -1.90 3.92 11.13
N LEU A 118 -1.34 2.82 10.64
CA LEU A 118 -2.01 1.54 10.54
C LEU A 118 -1.43 0.57 11.56
N GLU A 119 -2.28 0.01 12.40
CA GLU A 119 -1.90 -1.00 13.40
C GLU A 119 -2.78 -2.24 13.23
N VAL A 120 -2.18 -3.42 13.40
CA VAL A 120 -2.89 -4.69 13.47
C VAL A 120 -2.49 -5.45 14.73
N SER A 121 -3.46 -6.05 15.41
CA SER A 121 -3.26 -6.96 16.55
C SER A 121 -3.73 -8.35 16.15
N ASN A 122 -2.90 -9.37 16.34
CA ASN A 122 -3.32 -10.76 16.18
C ASN A 122 -4.26 -11.14 17.34
N THR A 123 -5.52 -11.40 17.06
CA THR A 123 -6.53 -11.85 18.03
C THR A 123 -6.83 -13.34 17.91
N GLY A 124 -6.15 -14.02 16.99
CA GLY A 124 -6.24 -15.48 16.81
C GLY A 124 -5.42 -16.26 17.83
N ALA A 125 -5.53 -17.57 17.77
CA ALA A 125 -4.83 -18.50 18.67
C ALA A 125 -3.42 -18.89 18.19
N LEU A 126 -3.07 -18.57 16.93
CA LEU A 126 -1.83 -19.00 16.30
C LEU A 126 -0.92 -17.80 16.01
N ALA A 127 0.39 -18.01 16.12
CA ALA A 127 1.35 -17.06 15.60
C ALA A 127 1.35 -17.10 14.07
N LEU A 128 1.10 -15.96 13.40
CA LEU A 128 1.02 -15.88 11.94
C LEU A 128 1.81 -14.68 11.39
N PRO A 129 2.26 -14.75 10.12
CA PRO A 129 2.99 -13.66 9.48
C PRO A 129 2.04 -12.58 8.96
N PHE A 130 2.14 -11.38 9.51
CA PHE A 130 1.37 -10.19 9.15
C PHE A 130 2.26 -9.18 8.40
N GLY A 131 1.63 -8.41 7.54
CA GLY A 131 2.25 -7.27 6.86
C GLY A 131 1.27 -6.14 6.64
N LEU A 132 1.80 -4.92 6.51
CA LEU A 132 1.03 -3.69 6.40
C LEU A 132 1.53 -2.82 5.25
N GLY A 133 0.63 -2.02 4.70
CA GLY A 133 0.94 -1.01 3.72
C GLY A 133 -0.22 -0.07 3.44
N LEU A 134 0.01 0.88 2.55
CA LEU A 134 -1.03 1.74 1.99
C LEU A 134 -1.01 1.66 0.47
N HIS A 135 -2.17 1.87 -0.14
CA HIS A 135 -2.34 1.88 -1.59
C HIS A 135 -2.83 3.26 -2.07
N PRO A 136 -1.99 4.29 -2.07
CA PRO A 136 -2.34 5.59 -2.60
C PRO A 136 -2.33 5.60 -4.13
N TRP A 137 -3.34 6.24 -4.70
CA TRP A 137 -3.48 6.53 -6.13
C TRP A 137 -3.15 7.99 -6.35
N LEU A 138 -2.16 8.27 -7.18
CA LEU A 138 -1.62 9.61 -7.42
C LEU A 138 -1.95 10.07 -8.83
N PRO A 139 -2.30 11.34 -9.04
CA PRO A 139 -2.43 11.91 -10.39
C PRO A 139 -1.12 11.77 -11.17
N ARG A 140 -1.22 11.49 -12.47
CA ARG A 140 -0.08 11.45 -13.39
C ARG A 140 -0.32 12.40 -14.54
N SER A 141 0.63 13.31 -14.76
CA SER A 141 0.76 14.16 -15.91
C SER A 141 2.08 13.89 -16.64
N ALA A 142 2.31 14.50 -17.78
CA ALA A 142 3.59 14.40 -18.49
C ALA A 142 4.78 14.98 -17.68
N GLY A 143 4.51 15.95 -16.79
CA GLY A 143 5.50 16.57 -15.92
C GLY A 143 5.74 15.86 -14.60
N THR A 144 4.92 14.86 -14.27
CA THR A 144 5.04 14.16 -12.98
C THR A 144 6.37 13.46 -12.84
N THR A 145 7.09 13.73 -11.73
CA THR A 145 8.34 13.05 -11.42
C THR A 145 8.22 12.25 -10.12
N LEU A 146 8.97 11.15 -10.05
CA LEU A 146 9.15 10.30 -8.87
C LEU A 146 10.62 10.27 -8.48
N GLN A 147 10.89 10.39 -7.18
CA GLN A 147 12.16 10.07 -6.54
C GLN A 147 11.92 9.10 -5.38
N ALA A 148 12.55 7.93 -5.44
CA ALA A 148 12.52 6.91 -4.39
C ALA A 148 13.71 5.97 -4.59
N ALA A 149 14.68 6.00 -3.68
CA ALA A 149 15.84 5.13 -3.77
C ALA A 149 15.48 3.69 -3.37
N ALA A 150 15.98 2.71 -4.11
CA ALA A 150 15.87 1.30 -3.76
C ALA A 150 17.14 0.56 -4.21
N ARG A 151 17.34 -0.63 -3.65
CA ARG A 151 18.51 -1.47 -3.96
C ARG A 151 18.26 -2.40 -5.14
N ALA A 152 17.07 -2.93 -5.26
CA ALA A 152 16.71 -3.92 -6.27
C ALA A 152 15.21 -3.80 -6.64
N VAL A 153 14.85 -4.38 -7.77
CA VAL A 153 13.47 -4.58 -8.20
C VAL A 153 13.22 -6.07 -8.40
N TRP A 154 12.05 -6.53 -7.97
CA TRP A 154 11.59 -7.88 -8.23
C TRP A 154 10.79 -7.93 -9.51
N MET A 155 11.21 -8.79 -10.43
CA MET A 155 10.51 -9.01 -11.69
C MET A 155 9.30 -9.90 -11.45
N ALA A 156 8.17 -9.54 -12.07
CA ALA A 156 6.94 -10.32 -12.01
C ALA A 156 6.91 -11.37 -13.14
N GLY A 157 6.43 -12.57 -12.82
CA GLY A 157 6.05 -13.57 -13.81
C GLY A 157 4.73 -13.20 -14.54
N ALA A 158 4.30 -14.06 -15.46
CA ALA A 158 3.03 -13.90 -16.15
C ALA A 158 1.82 -13.94 -15.21
N ASP A 159 1.97 -14.60 -14.06
CA ASP A 159 1.01 -14.66 -12.95
C ASP A 159 1.06 -13.44 -12.01
N LYS A 160 1.91 -12.46 -12.30
CA LYS A 160 2.19 -11.26 -11.48
C LYS A 160 2.77 -11.54 -10.10
N LEU A 161 3.27 -12.74 -9.86
CA LEU A 161 4.03 -13.05 -8.66
C LEU A 161 5.54 -12.74 -8.87
N PRO A 162 6.27 -12.39 -7.80
CA PRO A 162 7.72 -12.16 -7.90
C PRO A 162 8.45 -13.43 -8.34
N SER A 163 9.30 -13.31 -9.33
CA SER A 163 10.13 -14.41 -9.84
C SER A 163 11.56 -14.34 -9.33
N HIS A 164 12.23 -13.21 -9.50
CA HIS A 164 13.62 -12.99 -9.09
C HIS A 164 13.92 -11.48 -8.96
N ALA A 165 14.89 -11.16 -8.11
CA ALA A 165 15.36 -9.79 -7.94
C ALA A 165 16.46 -9.48 -8.96
N LEU A 166 16.46 -8.25 -9.49
CA LEU A 166 17.47 -7.71 -10.39
C LEU A 166 17.98 -6.34 -9.89
N ALA A 167 19.13 -5.94 -10.39
CA ALA A 167 19.53 -4.54 -10.37
C ALA A 167 18.46 -3.71 -11.10
N ILE A 168 18.12 -2.55 -10.55
CA ILE A 168 17.06 -1.69 -11.09
C ILE A 168 17.44 -1.24 -12.50
N PRO A 169 16.59 -1.50 -13.53
CA PRO A 169 16.82 -1.02 -14.88
C PRO A 169 16.98 0.52 -14.89
N PRO A 170 17.84 1.08 -15.76
CA PRO A 170 18.05 2.53 -15.84
C PRO A 170 16.75 3.33 -15.98
N ALA A 171 15.76 2.82 -16.74
CA ALA A 171 14.46 3.48 -16.91
C ALA A 171 13.62 3.54 -15.62
N TRP A 172 13.83 2.62 -14.67
CA TRP A 172 13.12 2.53 -13.40
C TRP A 172 13.95 2.98 -12.19
N SER A 173 15.14 3.55 -12.43
CA SER A 173 16.04 4.01 -11.36
C SER A 173 15.56 5.36 -10.82
N PHE A 174 14.70 5.32 -9.80
CA PHE A 174 14.12 6.49 -9.14
C PHE A 174 14.99 7.05 -8.01
N GLY A 175 16.24 6.66 -7.86
CA GLY A 175 17.16 7.23 -6.87
C GLY A 175 17.40 8.74 -7.02
N ARG A 176 17.06 9.30 -8.18
CA ARG A 176 16.95 10.74 -8.45
C ARG A 176 15.60 11.02 -9.09
N ALA A 177 15.09 12.24 -8.89
CA ALA A 177 13.83 12.67 -9.49
C ALA A 177 13.85 12.48 -11.02
N ARG A 178 12.86 11.77 -11.54
CA ARG A 178 12.69 11.54 -12.98
C ARG A 178 11.23 11.28 -13.32
N ALA A 179 10.86 11.52 -14.56
CA ALA A 179 9.54 11.18 -15.08
C ALA A 179 9.30 9.65 -15.02
N LEU A 180 8.07 9.25 -14.80
CA LEU A 180 7.65 7.86 -14.97
C LEU A 180 7.80 7.47 -16.44
N PRO A 181 8.34 6.29 -16.77
CA PRO A 181 8.44 5.84 -18.15
C PRO A 181 7.07 5.59 -18.76
N ASP A 182 6.99 5.58 -20.09
CA ASP A 182 5.75 5.27 -20.81
C ASP A 182 5.41 3.77 -20.77
N ASP A 183 6.40 2.92 -20.46
CA ASP A 183 6.18 1.48 -20.25
C ASP A 183 5.42 1.21 -18.96
N ALA A 184 4.66 0.11 -18.95
CA ALA A 184 3.96 -0.34 -17.75
C ALA A 184 4.96 -0.78 -16.66
N ILE A 185 4.67 -0.37 -15.43
CA ILE A 185 5.34 -0.88 -14.23
C ILE A 185 4.27 -1.49 -13.34
N ASP A 186 4.49 -2.72 -12.84
CA ASP A 186 3.68 -3.39 -11.80
C ASP A 186 4.65 -4.24 -10.97
N ASN A 187 5.57 -3.57 -10.26
CA ASN A 187 6.70 -4.22 -9.62
C ASN A 187 6.96 -3.71 -8.21
N VAL A 188 7.50 -4.59 -7.36
CA VAL A 188 7.96 -4.23 -6.02
C VAL A 188 9.46 -3.95 -6.03
N PHE A 189 9.82 -2.86 -5.37
CA PHE A 189 11.19 -2.40 -5.17
C PHE A 189 11.62 -2.69 -3.73
N GLU A 190 12.82 -3.25 -3.57
CA GLU A 190 13.38 -3.69 -2.31
C GLU A 190 14.54 -2.81 -1.84
N GLY A 191 14.67 -2.68 -0.52
CA GLY A 191 15.76 -1.90 0.09
C GLY A 191 15.52 -0.40 -0.02
N TRP A 192 14.26 0.01 0.04
CA TRP A 192 13.83 1.38 0.14
C TRP A 192 14.20 1.96 1.52
N ASP A 193 14.62 3.21 1.55
CA ASP A 193 15.00 3.93 2.76
C ASP A 193 13.82 4.59 3.49
N GLY A 194 12.60 4.32 3.03
CA GLY A 194 11.37 4.89 3.60
C GLY A 194 11.06 6.30 3.13
N LYS A 195 11.76 6.84 2.12
CA LYS A 195 11.56 8.21 1.64
C LYS A 195 11.30 8.26 0.14
N ALA A 196 10.27 9.01 -0.25
CA ALA A 196 9.97 9.30 -1.64
C ALA A 196 9.54 10.75 -1.80
N CYS A 197 9.69 11.29 -3.02
CA CYS A 197 9.15 12.57 -3.42
C CYS A 197 8.48 12.42 -4.79
N ILE A 198 7.26 12.90 -4.88
CA ILE A 198 6.50 13.03 -6.12
C ILE A 198 6.31 14.53 -6.38
N ALA A 199 6.58 14.99 -7.59
CA ALA A 199 6.37 16.41 -7.92
C ALA A 199 5.51 16.55 -9.18
N TRP A 200 4.67 17.58 -9.16
CA TRP A 200 3.83 18.05 -10.25
C TRP A 200 4.23 19.50 -10.57
N PRO A 201 5.28 19.72 -11.40
CA PRO A 201 5.84 21.05 -11.67
C PRO A 201 4.82 22.03 -12.24
N GLU A 202 3.86 21.55 -13.03
CA GLU A 202 2.78 22.35 -13.62
C GLU A 202 1.85 22.98 -12.57
N ASN A 203 1.76 22.37 -11.41
CA ASN A 203 0.96 22.84 -10.28
C ASN A 203 1.83 23.56 -9.22
N GLY A 204 3.16 23.53 -9.36
CA GLY A 204 4.09 24.03 -8.35
C GLY A 204 3.99 23.28 -7.01
N VAL A 205 3.61 21.98 -7.03
CA VAL A 205 3.34 21.19 -5.83
C VAL A 205 4.21 19.95 -5.80
N SER A 206 4.69 19.60 -4.63
CA SER A 206 5.36 18.31 -4.39
C SER A 206 4.81 17.60 -3.15
N LEU A 207 4.94 16.27 -3.13
CA LEU A 207 4.54 15.37 -2.05
C LEU A 207 5.75 14.60 -1.59
N ALA A 208 6.21 14.84 -0.36
CA ALA A 208 7.15 13.96 0.32
C ALA A 208 6.38 12.85 1.05
N ILE A 209 6.83 11.60 0.88
CA ILE A 209 6.31 10.43 1.58
C ILE A 209 7.43 9.88 2.46
N GLU A 210 7.11 9.67 3.75
CA GLU A 210 7.99 8.99 4.69
C GLU A 210 7.21 7.82 5.30
N ALA A 211 7.82 6.63 5.39
CA ALA A 211 7.17 5.43 5.90
C ALA A 211 8.14 4.50 6.63
N ASP A 212 7.61 3.80 7.66
CA ASP A 212 8.31 2.72 8.35
C ASP A 212 8.23 1.43 7.50
N ALA A 213 8.80 1.45 6.30
CA ALA A 213 8.69 0.38 5.32
C ALA A 213 9.98 0.25 4.52
N GLY A 214 10.36 -0.98 4.17
CA GLY A 214 11.57 -1.28 3.40
C GLY A 214 11.31 -1.62 1.93
N TYR A 215 10.04 -1.58 1.51
CA TYR A 215 9.60 -1.85 0.15
C TYR A 215 8.62 -0.79 -0.32
N TYR A 216 8.57 -0.60 -1.63
CA TYR A 216 7.44 0.08 -2.27
C TYR A 216 7.06 -0.63 -3.55
N ILE A 217 5.80 -0.49 -3.96
CA ILE A 217 5.29 -0.97 -5.24
C ILE A 217 4.99 0.25 -6.11
N VAL A 218 5.41 0.19 -7.37
CA VAL A 218 4.93 1.11 -8.41
C VAL A 218 3.99 0.34 -9.31
N TYR A 219 2.76 0.84 -9.41
CA TYR A 219 1.80 0.43 -10.42
C TYR A 219 1.51 1.62 -11.34
N ALA A 220 2.00 1.57 -12.56
CA ALA A 220 1.87 2.63 -13.55
C ALA A 220 1.45 2.02 -14.90
N PRO A 221 0.14 1.93 -15.18
CA PRO A 221 -0.34 1.43 -16.47
C PRO A 221 -0.01 2.39 -17.61
N VAL A 222 0.18 1.85 -18.80
CA VAL A 222 0.42 2.64 -20.01
C VAL A 222 -0.74 3.59 -20.28
N GLY A 223 -0.44 4.86 -20.53
CA GLY A 223 -1.42 5.88 -20.92
C GLY A 223 -2.43 6.28 -19.84
N ALA A 224 -2.27 5.81 -18.59
CA ALA A 224 -3.13 6.21 -17.49
C ALA A 224 -2.77 7.61 -16.98
N ASP A 225 -3.79 8.35 -16.53
CA ASP A 225 -3.67 9.66 -15.87
C ASP A 225 -3.38 9.53 -14.34
N PHE A 226 -3.00 8.33 -13.92
CA PHE A 226 -2.65 8.00 -12.55
C PHE A 226 -1.50 6.99 -12.49
N PHE A 227 -0.92 6.88 -11.32
CA PHE A 227 -0.08 5.76 -10.90
C PHE A 227 -0.27 5.49 -9.40
N CYS A 228 0.19 4.35 -8.90
CA CYS A 228 0.23 4.06 -7.47
C CYS A 228 1.69 3.99 -7.02
N PHE A 229 1.95 4.57 -5.86
CA PHE A 229 3.20 4.40 -5.12
C PHE A 229 2.82 3.85 -3.75
N GLU A 230 3.01 2.55 -3.55
CA GLU A 230 2.51 1.83 -2.41
C GLU A 230 3.64 1.54 -1.41
N PRO A 231 3.77 2.31 -0.32
CA PRO A 231 4.68 1.97 0.76
C PRO A 231 4.18 0.71 1.46
N VAL A 232 5.01 -0.35 1.49
CA VAL A 232 4.67 -1.65 2.08
C VAL A 232 5.87 -2.21 2.85
N ASP A 233 5.61 -2.97 3.91
CA ASP A 233 6.66 -3.48 4.78
C ASP A 233 7.21 -4.85 4.34
N HIS A 234 6.65 -5.46 3.28
CA HIS A 234 7.04 -6.78 2.81
C HIS A 234 6.93 -6.96 1.30
N LEU A 235 7.62 -7.98 0.79
CA LEU A 235 7.58 -8.42 -0.60
C LEU A 235 6.21 -9.01 -0.97
N ILE A 236 5.80 -8.86 -2.22
CA ILE A 236 4.64 -9.58 -2.78
C ILE A 236 4.85 -11.09 -2.57
N ASN A 237 3.81 -11.81 -2.18
CA ASN A 237 3.84 -13.26 -1.92
C ASN A 237 4.88 -13.71 -0.87
N ALA A 238 5.28 -12.82 0.04
CA ALA A 238 6.32 -13.07 1.04
C ALA A 238 6.06 -14.30 1.91
N HIS A 239 4.80 -14.69 2.08
CA HIS A 239 4.39 -15.89 2.80
C HIS A 239 4.93 -17.18 2.19
N ASN A 240 5.16 -17.20 0.87
CA ASN A 240 5.56 -18.37 0.10
C ASN A 240 7.00 -18.28 -0.44
N MET A 241 7.70 -17.19 -0.17
CA MET A 241 9.05 -17.01 -0.69
C MET A 241 10.09 -17.84 0.08
N ALA A 242 11.10 -18.32 -0.64
CA ALA A 242 12.19 -19.09 -0.06
C ALA A 242 12.91 -18.33 1.05
N GLY A 243 13.23 -18.99 2.15
CA GLY A 243 13.84 -18.37 3.33
C GLY A 243 12.84 -17.90 4.39
N GLY A 244 11.54 -18.03 4.09
CA GLY A 244 10.44 -17.78 5.04
C GLY A 244 9.98 -16.32 5.06
N PRO A 245 8.77 -16.10 5.61
CA PRO A 245 8.08 -14.82 5.53
C PRO A 245 8.82 -13.65 6.19
N ALA A 246 9.51 -13.89 7.30
CA ALA A 246 10.23 -12.83 8.02
C ALA A 246 11.42 -12.27 7.21
N ARG A 247 12.08 -13.10 6.39
CA ARG A 247 13.17 -12.67 5.50
C ARG A 247 12.70 -11.67 4.46
N HIS A 248 11.43 -11.72 4.12
CA HIS A 248 10.80 -10.89 3.09
C HIS A 248 9.89 -9.81 3.68
N GLY A 249 10.12 -9.43 4.96
CA GLY A 249 9.53 -8.26 5.59
C GLY A 249 8.26 -8.52 6.41
N LEU A 250 7.64 -9.71 6.33
CA LEU A 250 6.50 -10.03 7.18
C LEU A 250 6.92 -10.16 8.65
N THR A 251 6.05 -9.72 9.54
CA THR A 251 6.26 -9.83 10.98
C THR A 251 5.43 -10.99 11.54
N LEU A 252 6.09 -11.94 12.19
CA LEU A 252 5.40 -13.02 12.90
C LEU A 252 4.80 -12.44 14.19
N LEU A 253 3.47 -12.40 14.27
CA LEU A 253 2.75 -11.95 15.45
C LEU A 253 2.17 -13.15 16.21
N ALA A 254 2.63 -13.36 17.44
CA ALA A 254 1.99 -14.26 18.38
C ALA A 254 0.61 -13.72 18.80
N PRO A 255 -0.28 -14.57 19.38
CA PRO A 255 -1.54 -14.11 19.96
C PRO A 255 -1.37 -12.89 20.89
N GLY A 256 -2.14 -11.83 20.65
CA GLY A 256 -2.10 -10.57 21.38
C GLY A 256 -0.98 -9.60 20.96
N GLN A 257 -0.02 -10.01 20.15
CA GLN A 257 1.02 -9.10 19.64
C GLN A 257 0.49 -8.16 18.55
N ARG A 258 1.21 -7.05 18.37
CA ARG A 258 0.83 -5.96 17.46
C ARG A 258 1.97 -5.61 16.49
N LEU A 259 1.56 -5.17 15.32
CA LEU A 259 2.41 -4.53 14.31
C LEU A 259 1.84 -3.16 13.99
N ARG A 260 2.70 -2.15 13.96
CA ARG A 260 2.33 -0.77 13.63
C ARG A 260 3.25 -0.22 12.57
N ARG A 261 2.68 0.54 11.61
CA ARG A 261 3.41 1.30 10.61
C ARG A 261 2.87 2.73 10.54
N SER A 262 3.77 3.66 10.32
CA SER A 262 3.44 5.07 10.13
C SER A 262 3.81 5.52 8.72
N PHE A 263 2.94 6.34 8.13
CA PHE A 263 3.08 6.90 6.79
C PHE A 263 2.80 8.39 6.88
N ARG A 264 3.73 9.20 6.44
CA ARG A 264 3.60 10.66 6.46
C ARG A 264 3.62 11.17 5.02
N PHE A 265 2.62 11.95 4.67
CA PHE A 265 2.44 12.62 3.39
C PHE A 265 2.54 14.12 3.63
N THR A 266 3.65 14.74 3.24
CA THR A 266 3.88 16.18 3.45
C THR A 266 3.86 16.91 2.11
N VAL A 267 2.99 17.90 1.97
CA VAL A 267 2.82 18.69 0.73
C VAL A 267 3.60 20.01 0.85
N SER A 268 4.28 20.39 -0.22
CA SER A 268 5.00 21.67 -0.35
C SER A 268 4.89 22.25 -1.73
#